data_9dd333db937b8f0f8bc17105db3dd4ac
#
_entry.id   9dd333db937b8f0f8bc17105db3dd4ac
#
_cell.length_a   1.000
_cell.length_b   1.000
_cell.length_c   1.000
_cell.angle_alpha   90.00
_cell.angle_beta   90.00
_cell.angle_gamma   90.00
#
_symmetry.space_group_name_H-M   'P 1'
#
loop_
_entity.id
_entity.type
_entity.pdbx_description
1 polymer ?
#
loop_
_entity_poly.entity_id
_entity_poly.type
_entity_poly.pdbx_seq_one_letter_code
_entity_poly.pdbx_strand_id
1 'polypeptide(L)'
;KVKSKDWTEILDKDLTQWEVFTGVPDKSVVNIPASYKKEPNGDHKQPLGLGDPMGIFKVISGENGEPILHISGEVYAGLTSKKEYKDYHLTLLFKWGENKFEPRLERKRDNGVLYHCKGEHGAFWNVWKSSLEFQIQEGDFGDLYNLAGPSSKVTINKDLNWDPTSEIVNKTIHTKRSIDAESPRGEWTRIDLYVLGDKAIHVTNGKVVLALSEAKSKNGEILNSGQIQIQSEGAECFMKDINIRPIKKFPKKILKDTY
;
A
#
# COMPACT_ATOMS: atom_id res chain seq x y z
N LYS A 1 18.57 -5.60 17.03
CA LYS A 1 17.88 -6.29 15.91
C LYS A 1 17.86 -7.79 16.20
N VAL A 2 16.74 -8.35 16.60
CA VAL A 2 16.58 -9.81 16.65
C VAL A 2 16.26 -10.24 15.22
N LYS A 3 17.26 -10.70 14.47
CA LYS A 3 17.03 -11.44 13.22
C LYS A 3 16.49 -12.82 13.61
N SER A 4 15.18 -12.96 13.66
CA SER A 4 14.56 -14.29 13.67
C SER A 4 14.86 -14.93 12.29
N LYS A 5 15.19 -16.21 12.29
CA LYS A 5 15.55 -16.98 11.07
C LYS A 5 14.47 -16.99 9.97
N ASP A 6 13.27 -16.51 10.28
CA ASP A 6 12.10 -16.61 9.42
C ASP A 6 11.79 -15.33 8.61
N TRP A 7 12.47 -14.21 8.89
CA TRP A 7 12.27 -12.96 8.19
C TRP A 7 13.10 -12.90 6.91
N THR A 8 12.45 -12.50 5.82
CA THR A 8 13.08 -12.22 4.54
C THR A 8 12.92 -10.73 4.23
N GLU A 9 14.01 -10.03 4.01
CA GLU A 9 13.99 -8.68 3.45
C GLU A 9 13.66 -8.76 1.96
N ILE A 10 12.64 -8.03 1.55
CA ILE A 10 12.17 -8.05 0.16
C ILE A 10 12.52 -6.77 -0.60
N LEU A 11 13.16 -5.81 0.05
CA LEU A 11 13.76 -4.65 -0.60
C LEU A 11 15.23 -4.96 -0.93
N ASP A 12 15.53 -5.10 -2.20
CA ASP A 12 16.90 -5.22 -2.70
C ASP A 12 17.32 -3.94 -3.46
N LYS A 13 18.62 -3.72 -3.57
CA LYS A 13 19.20 -2.50 -4.14
C LYS A 13 18.71 -2.18 -5.56
N ASP A 14 18.49 -3.20 -6.36
CA ASP A 14 18.15 -3.06 -7.78
C ASP A 14 16.68 -3.37 -8.07
N LEU A 15 15.85 -3.53 -7.03
CA LEU A 15 14.42 -3.86 -7.11
C LEU A 15 14.14 -5.11 -7.96
N THR A 16 15.03 -6.11 -7.90
CA THR A 16 14.97 -7.29 -8.77
C THR A 16 13.73 -8.15 -8.56
N GLN A 17 13.15 -8.10 -7.35
CA GLN A 17 11.93 -8.82 -6.97
C GLN A 17 10.65 -8.05 -7.31
N TRP A 18 10.79 -6.88 -7.92
CA TRP A 18 9.70 -5.95 -8.17
C TRP A 18 9.60 -5.58 -9.65
N GLU A 19 8.43 -5.13 -10.06
CA GLU A 19 8.18 -4.49 -11.33
C GLU A 19 7.43 -3.18 -11.11
N VAL A 20 7.64 -2.20 -11.95
CA VAL A 20 6.94 -0.92 -11.87
C VAL A 20 5.92 -0.83 -12.99
N PHE A 21 4.74 -0.31 -12.65
CA PHE A 21 3.78 0.18 -13.63
C PHE A 21 3.54 1.66 -13.33
N THR A 22 3.82 2.51 -14.32
CA THR A 22 3.68 3.96 -14.21
C THR A 22 2.35 4.39 -14.84
N GLY A 23 1.55 5.09 -14.05
CA GLY A 23 0.22 5.55 -14.45
C GLY A 23 0.23 6.74 -15.41
N VAL A 24 -0.89 7.41 -15.48
CA VAL A 24 -1.07 8.62 -16.33
C VAL A 24 -0.38 9.79 -15.61
N PRO A 25 0.63 10.44 -16.23
CA PRO A 25 1.26 11.60 -15.62
C PRO A 25 0.28 12.78 -15.59
N ASP A 26 0.28 13.55 -14.50
CA ASP A 26 -0.44 14.81 -14.48
C ASP A 26 0.10 15.76 -15.55
N LYS A 27 -0.73 16.66 -16.07
CA LYS A 27 -0.33 17.63 -17.10
C LYS A 27 0.80 18.57 -16.67
N SER A 28 1.01 18.75 -15.37
CA SER A 28 2.10 19.53 -14.80
C SER A 28 3.46 18.84 -14.89
N VAL A 29 3.48 17.51 -15.12
CA VAL A 29 4.71 16.72 -15.16
C VAL A 29 5.49 17.10 -16.43
N VAL A 30 6.73 17.53 -16.24
CA VAL A 30 7.71 17.81 -17.29
C VAL A 30 8.64 16.60 -17.45
N ASN A 31 9.45 16.60 -18.50
CA ASN A 31 10.43 15.53 -18.78
C ASN A 31 9.79 14.14 -19.02
N ILE A 32 8.57 14.11 -19.50
CA ILE A 32 7.92 12.87 -19.93
C ILE A 32 8.70 12.32 -21.14
N PRO A 33 8.85 10.98 -21.27
CA PRO A 33 9.48 10.38 -22.45
C PRO A 33 8.90 10.90 -23.76
N ALA A 34 9.75 11.23 -24.73
CA ALA A 34 9.33 11.77 -26.03
C ALA A 34 8.39 10.84 -26.81
N SER A 35 8.41 9.54 -26.50
CA SER A 35 7.51 8.54 -27.07
C SER A 35 6.08 8.60 -26.52
N TYR A 36 5.84 9.35 -25.42
CA TYR A 36 4.51 9.46 -24.83
C TYR A 36 3.56 10.23 -25.75
N LYS A 37 2.44 9.62 -26.05
CA LYS A 37 1.42 10.21 -26.93
C LYS A 37 0.43 11.01 -26.10
N LYS A 38 0.42 12.32 -26.30
CA LYS A 38 -0.59 13.23 -25.76
C LYS A 38 -1.84 13.22 -26.65
N GLU A 39 -2.98 13.55 -26.06
CA GLU A 39 -4.19 13.84 -26.84
C GLU A 39 -4.00 15.10 -27.71
N PRO A 40 -4.83 15.31 -28.77
CA PRO A 40 -4.71 16.48 -29.64
C PRO A 40 -4.80 17.83 -28.87
N ASN A 41 -5.51 17.88 -27.76
CA ASN A 41 -5.62 19.05 -26.88
C ASN A 41 -4.48 19.16 -25.85
N GLY A 42 -3.49 18.29 -25.93
CA GLY A 42 -2.35 18.25 -24.99
C GLY A 42 -2.58 17.49 -23.69
N ASP A 43 -3.77 16.94 -23.46
CA ASP A 43 -4.06 16.15 -22.25
C ASP A 43 -3.32 14.82 -22.23
N HIS A 44 -3.05 14.36 -21.02
CA HIS A 44 -2.49 13.05 -20.74
C HIS A 44 -3.62 12.10 -20.32
N LYS A 45 -3.82 11.01 -21.06
CA LYS A 45 -4.88 10.02 -20.75
C LYS A 45 -4.37 8.59 -20.62
N GLN A 46 -3.24 8.29 -21.24
CA GLN A 46 -2.69 6.94 -21.23
C GLN A 46 -1.64 6.79 -20.14
N PRO A 47 -1.58 5.64 -19.44
CA PRO A 47 -0.47 5.36 -18.55
C PRO A 47 0.83 5.27 -19.35
N LEU A 48 1.95 5.55 -18.67
CA LEU A 48 3.29 5.27 -19.23
C LEU A 48 3.54 3.77 -19.35
N GLY A 49 2.83 2.94 -18.54
CA GLY A 49 2.85 1.49 -18.65
C GLY A 49 3.95 0.84 -17.82
N LEU A 50 4.34 -0.38 -18.22
CA LEU A 50 5.38 -1.14 -17.55
C LEU A 50 6.74 -0.44 -17.64
N GLY A 51 7.41 -0.38 -16.50
CA GLY A 51 8.70 0.27 -16.32
C GLY A 51 8.59 1.54 -15.49
N ASP A 52 9.75 2.12 -15.20
CA ASP A 52 9.90 3.36 -14.42
C ASP A 52 10.72 4.40 -15.19
N PRO A 53 10.19 4.93 -16.31
CA PRO A 53 10.93 5.89 -17.13
C PRO A 53 11.13 7.23 -16.42
N MET A 54 10.39 7.51 -15.36
CA MET A 54 10.48 8.73 -14.59
C MET A 54 11.39 8.59 -13.35
N GLY A 55 11.82 7.36 -13.03
CA GLY A 55 12.64 7.10 -11.84
C GLY A 55 11.91 7.38 -10.54
N ILE A 56 10.64 6.99 -10.47
CA ILE A 56 9.75 7.21 -9.30
C ILE A 56 10.24 6.41 -8.09
N PHE A 57 10.70 5.18 -8.30
CA PHE A 57 11.17 4.28 -7.25
C PHE A 57 12.68 4.09 -7.33
N LYS A 58 13.39 4.47 -6.27
CA LYS A 58 14.84 4.29 -6.18
C LYS A 58 15.22 3.75 -4.81
N VAL A 59 16.21 2.87 -4.77
CA VAL A 59 16.81 2.45 -3.51
C VAL A 59 18.06 3.30 -3.26
N ILE A 60 18.03 4.04 -2.16
CA ILE A 60 19.13 4.87 -1.70
C ILE A 60 19.77 4.25 -0.46
N SER A 61 21.00 4.68 -0.12
CA SER A 61 21.69 4.24 1.09
C SER A 61 21.32 5.14 2.26
N GLY A 62 20.90 4.56 3.36
CA GLY A 62 20.71 5.28 4.62
C GLY A 62 22.04 5.59 5.32
N GLU A 63 21.96 6.25 6.48
CA GLU A 63 23.14 6.69 7.25
C GLU A 63 24.06 5.55 7.66
N ASN A 64 23.50 4.36 7.89
CA ASN A 64 24.26 3.16 8.27
C ASN A 64 24.41 2.17 7.09
N GLY A 65 24.20 2.63 5.86
CA GLY A 65 24.27 1.81 4.66
C GLY A 65 23.06 0.89 4.43
N GLU A 66 21.99 1.02 5.23
CA GLU A 66 20.76 0.27 5.02
C GLU A 66 20.03 0.71 3.75
N PRO A 67 19.37 -0.21 3.02
CA PRO A 67 18.58 0.17 1.85
C PRO A 67 17.32 0.92 2.27
N ILE A 68 17.08 2.05 1.64
CA ILE A 68 15.86 2.86 1.81
C ILE A 68 15.20 3.01 0.44
N LEU A 69 13.96 2.59 0.31
CA LEU A 69 13.15 2.88 -0.85
C LEU A 69 12.70 4.35 -0.79
N HIS A 70 13.20 5.15 -1.72
CA HIS A 70 12.73 6.49 -1.98
C HIS A 70 11.67 6.46 -3.07
N ILE A 71 10.52 7.04 -2.80
CA ILE A 71 9.40 7.19 -3.73
C ILE A 71 9.22 8.68 -3.97
N SER A 72 9.46 9.14 -5.20
CA SER A 72 9.40 10.58 -5.50
C SER A 72 7.99 11.16 -5.38
N GLY A 73 6.97 10.37 -5.70
CA GLY A 73 5.58 10.82 -5.70
C GLY A 73 5.14 11.61 -6.94
N GLU A 74 6.06 11.94 -7.84
CA GLU A 74 5.82 12.84 -8.98
C GLU A 74 4.75 12.33 -9.94
N VAL A 75 4.69 11.02 -10.16
CA VAL A 75 3.68 10.36 -10.99
C VAL A 75 3.05 9.22 -10.20
N TYR A 76 1.75 9.04 -10.35
CA TYR A 76 1.06 7.87 -9.80
C TYR A 76 1.62 6.61 -10.43
N ALA A 77 2.10 5.69 -9.59
CA ALA A 77 2.73 4.46 -10.04
C ALA A 77 2.56 3.36 -8.98
N GLY A 78 2.81 2.12 -9.38
CA GLY A 78 2.81 0.96 -8.49
C GLY A 78 4.11 0.17 -8.61
N LEU A 79 4.76 -0.09 -7.48
CA LEU A 79 5.88 -1.02 -7.33
C LEU A 79 5.30 -2.35 -6.88
N THR A 80 5.26 -3.33 -7.78
CA THR A 80 4.55 -4.60 -7.59
C THR A 80 5.53 -5.74 -7.40
N SER A 81 5.33 -6.55 -6.37
CA SER A 81 6.13 -7.78 -6.20
C SER A 81 5.90 -8.74 -7.35
N LYS A 82 6.97 -9.29 -7.93
CA LYS A 82 6.85 -10.34 -8.96
C LYS A 82 6.24 -11.62 -8.41
N LYS A 83 6.48 -11.89 -7.13
CA LYS A 83 5.96 -13.05 -6.40
C LYS A 83 4.60 -12.74 -5.79
N GLU A 84 3.69 -13.71 -5.79
CA GLU A 84 2.51 -13.71 -4.93
C GLU A 84 2.85 -14.21 -3.52
N TYR A 85 2.15 -13.66 -2.54
CA TYR A 85 2.30 -14.01 -1.13
C TYR A 85 0.99 -14.52 -0.55
N LYS A 86 1.11 -15.42 0.41
CA LYS A 86 0.02 -16.04 1.14
C LYS A 86 0.44 -16.24 2.59
N ASP A 87 -0.47 -16.04 3.53
CA ASP A 87 -0.28 -16.32 4.95
C ASP A 87 1.03 -15.74 5.50
N TYR A 88 1.07 -14.42 5.63
CA TYR A 88 2.31 -13.70 5.99
C TYR A 88 2.08 -12.57 6.99
N HIS A 89 3.17 -12.17 7.61
CA HIS A 89 3.33 -10.90 8.31
C HIS A 89 4.35 -10.06 7.53
N LEU A 90 3.90 -8.94 7.01
CA LEU A 90 4.73 -7.90 6.40
C LEU A 90 4.96 -6.80 7.43
N THR A 91 6.19 -6.32 7.56
CA THR A 91 6.53 -5.14 8.36
C THR A 91 7.40 -4.19 7.57
N LEU A 92 7.23 -2.90 7.82
CA LEU A 92 8.08 -1.85 7.27
C LEU A 92 8.05 -0.59 8.13
N LEU A 93 9.02 0.30 7.91
CA LEU A 93 9.04 1.64 8.43
C LEU A 93 8.76 2.62 7.30
N PHE A 94 7.82 3.53 7.52
CA PHE A 94 7.39 4.56 6.57
C PHE A 94 7.69 5.96 7.11
N LYS A 95 8.08 6.88 6.23
CA LYS A 95 8.30 8.29 6.58
C LYS A 95 7.94 9.20 5.40
N TRP A 96 7.17 10.26 5.65
CA TRP A 96 6.92 11.29 4.64
C TRP A 96 8.18 12.09 4.30
N GLY A 97 8.32 12.43 3.01
CA GLY A 97 9.25 13.44 2.52
C GLY A 97 8.64 14.85 2.51
N GLU A 98 9.36 15.78 1.91
CA GLU A 98 8.93 17.18 1.86
C GLU A 98 8.09 17.50 0.61
N ASN A 99 8.40 16.88 -0.53
CA ASN A 99 7.80 17.23 -1.80
C ASN A 99 6.39 16.69 -1.96
N LYS A 100 5.54 17.50 -2.59
CA LYS A 100 4.20 17.13 -3.07
C LYS A 100 4.06 17.52 -4.52
N PHE A 101 3.19 16.81 -5.24
CA PHE A 101 2.95 17.01 -6.66
C PHE A 101 1.45 17.02 -6.96
N GLU A 102 1.06 17.62 -8.08
CA GLU A 102 -0.31 17.55 -8.55
C GLU A 102 -0.75 16.09 -8.82
N PRO A 103 -1.99 15.75 -8.52
CA PRO A 103 -3.08 16.61 -8.07
C PRO A 103 -3.19 16.73 -6.52
N ARG A 104 -2.10 16.48 -5.79
CA ARG A 104 -2.09 16.42 -4.31
C ARG A 104 -1.45 17.63 -3.62
N LEU A 105 -1.06 18.70 -4.35
CA LEU A 105 -0.40 19.86 -3.75
C LEU A 105 -1.15 20.41 -2.54
N GLU A 106 -2.47 20.60 -2.67
CA GLU A 106 -3.33 21.16 -1.63
C GLU A 106 -4.11 20.08 -0.86
N ARG A 107 -3.74 18.81 -1.01
CA ARG A 107 -4.41 17.69 -0.34
C ARG A 107 -3.46 17.03 0.67
N LYS A 108 -4.00 16.14 1.51
CA LYS A 108 -3.22 15.22 2.34
C LYS A 108 -2.23 14.45 1.47
N ARG A 109 -1.02 14.19 1.99
CA ARG A 109 -0.09 13.24 1.40
C ARG A 109 -0.71 11.86 1.38
N ASP A 110 -0.48 11.11 0.31
CA ASP A 110 -1.11 9.81 0.11
C ASP A 110 -0.12 8.77 -0.37
N ASN A 111 -0.31 7.56 0.07
CA ASN A 111 0.36 6.35 -0.32
C ASN A 111 -0.44 5.14 0.20
N GLY A 112 -0.06 3.93 -0.17
CA GLY A 112 -0.68 2.71 0.33
C GLY A 112 0.16 1.48 0.07
N VAL A 113 -0.08 0.45 0.87
CA VAL A 113 0.40 -0.91 0.64
C VAL A 113 -0.81 -1.76 0.24
N LEU A 114 -0.85 -2.12 -1.03
CA LEU A 114 -1.90 -2.96 -1.59
C LEU A 114 -1.50 -4.43 -1.43
N TYR A 115 -2.45 -5.25 -1.07
CA TYR A 115 -2.25 -6.69 -0.90
C TYR A 115 -3.40 -7.49 -1.50
N HIS A 116 -3.21 -8.79 -1.66
CA HIS A 116 -4.10 -9.63 -2.48
C HIS A 116 -4.32 -9.05 -3.88
N CYS A 117 -3.28 -8.40 -4.44
CA CYS A 117 -3.34 -7.84 -5.78
C CYS A 117 -3.51 -8.95 -6.81
N LYS A 118 -4.51 -8.80 -7.67
CA LYS A 118 -4.84 -9.75 -8.74
C LYS A 118 -5.11 -9.04 -10.07
N GLY A 119 -5.01 -9.78 -11.15
CA GLY A 119 -5.32 -9.30 -12.50
C GLY A 119 -4.30 -8.31 -13.06
N GLU A 120 -4.75 -7.50 -14.00
CA GLU A 120 -3.92 -6.59 -14.75
C GLU A 120 -3.59 -5.32 -13.96
N HIS A 121 -2.49 -4.66 -14.33
CA HIS A 121 -2.21 -3.30 -13.92
C HIS A 121 -3.27 -2.34 -14.48
N GLY A 122 -3.51 -1.24 -13.81
CA GLY A 122 -4.43 -0.21 -14.28
C GLY A 122 -5.90 -0.46 -13.97
N ALA A 123 -6.24 -1.53 -13.27
CA ALA A 123 -7.63 -1.85 -12.91
C ALA A 123 -8.30 -0.73 -12.07
N PHE A 124 -7.51 -0.01 -11.28
CA PHE A 124 -7.95 1.16 -10.51
C PHE A 124 -7.16 2.40 -10.95
N TRP A 125 -7.87 3.43 -11.37
CA TRP A 125 -7.34 4.73 -11.86
C TRP A 125 -6.25 4.63 -12.94
N ASN A 126 -6.32 3.59 -13.77
CA ASN A 126 -5.32 3.31 -14.82
C ASN A 126 -3.88 3.13 -14.28
N VAL A 127 -3.72 2.74 -13.02
CA VAL A 127 -2.40 2.55 -12.41
C VAL A 127 -2.31 1.32 -11.52
N TRP A 128 -3.23 1.14 -10.57
CA TRP A 128 -3.11 0.07 -9.58
C TRP A 128 -3.92 -1.16 -9.92
N LYS A 129 -3.57 -2.28 -9.28
CA LYS A 129 -4.28 -3.56 -9.43
C LYS A 129 -5.54 -3.61 -8.58
N SER A 130 -6.46 -4.50 -8.94
CA SER A 130 -7.55 -4.91 -8.05
C SER A 130 -6.97 -5.51 -6.77
N SER A 131 -7.34 -4.98 -5.59
CA SER A 131 -6.68 -5.29 -4.33
C SER A 131 -7.44 -4.81 -3.10
N LEU A 132 -6.96 -5.22 -1.93
CA LEU A 132 -7.20 -4.56 -0.67
C LEU A 132 -6.01 -3.65 -0.34
N GLU A 133 -6.25 -2.54 0.33
CA GLU A 133 -5.22 -1.55 0.63
C GLU A 133 -5.14 -1.26 2.12
N PHE A 134 -3.93 -1.34 2.66
CA PHE A 134 -3.55 -0.66 3.89
C PHE A 134 -3.22 0.79 3.53
N GLN A 135 -4.15 1.70 3.79
CA GLN A 135 -4.01 3.11 3.46
C GLN A 135 -2.89 3.76 4.26
N ILE A 136 -2.09 4.57 3.58
CA ILE A 136 -1.03 5.40 4.16
C ILE A 136 -1.28 6.85 3.74
N GLN A 137 -2.37 7.43 4.20
CA GLN A 137 -2.65 8.85 4.01
C GLN A 137 -2.41 9.58 5.32
N GLU A 138 -1.92 10.83 5.28
CA GLU A 138 -1.71 11.66 6.48
C GLU A 138 -2.97 11.68 7.35
N GLY A 139 -2.83 11.20 8.60
CA GLY A 139 -3.93 11.09 9.55
C GLY A 139 -4.89 9.91 9.32
N ASP A 140 -4.68 9.06 8.31
CA ASP A 140 -5.58 7.97 7.95
C ASP A 140 -4.86 6.60 7.84
N PHE A 141 -3.69 6.45 8.49
CA PHE A 141 -2.90 5.21 8.47
C PHE A 141 -3.69 4.01 9.00
N GLY A 142 -3.81 3.00 8.17
CA GLY A 142 -4.48 1.76 8.49
C GLY A 142 -5.94 1.68 8.08
N ASP A 143 -6.51 2.73 7.47
CA ASP A 143 -7.80 2.61 6.79
C ASP A 143 -7.74 1.48 5.76
N LEU A 144 -8.89 0.88 5.46
CA LEU A 144 -9.03 -0.12 4.41
C LEU A 144 -9.70 0.49 3.20
N TYR A 145 -9.09 0.34 2.03
CA TYR A 145 -9.77 0.52 0.75
C TYR A 145 -9.88 -0.80 0.00
N ASN A 146 -11.01 -0.99 -0.68
CA ASN A 146 -11.26 -2.11 -1.58
C ASN A 146 -11.17 -1.57 -3.02
N LEU A 147 -10.05 -1.78 -3.70
CA LEU A 147 -9.77 -1.17 -4.99
C LEU A 147 -10.21 -2.06 -6.16
N ALA A 148 -11.01 -1.52 -7.07
CA ALA A 148 -11.48 -2.18 -8.30
C ALA A 148 -12.23 -3.50 -8.06
N GLY A 149 -13.14 -3.51 -7.07
CA GLY A 149 -14.19 -4.48 -6.95
C GLY A 149 -14.14 -5.54 -5.85
N PRO A 150 -13.05 -5.76 -5.10
CA PRO A 150 -13.08 -6.64 -3.94
C PRO A 150 -14.10 -6.22 -2.90
N SER A 151 -14.54 -7.17 -2.09
CA SER A 151 -15.34 -6.95 -0.89
C SER A 151 -14.71 -7.63 0.31
N SER A 152 -15.05 -7.17 1.51
CA SER A 152 -14.63 -7.77 2.76
C SER A 152 -15.61 -7.50 3.88
N LYS A 153 -15.62 -8.32 4.91
CA LYS A 153 -16.38 -8.07 6.13
C LYS A 153 -15.52 -7.38 7.16
N VAL A 154 -16.08 -6.36 7.78
CA VAL A 154 -15.48 -5.57 8.85
C VAL A 154 -16.52 -5.30 9.94
N THR A 155 -16.09 -4.99 11.15
CA THR A 155 -16.95 -4.48 12.22
C THR A 155 -16.82 -2.97 12.28
N ILE A 156 -17.92 -2.24 12.28
CA ILE A 156 -17.92 -0.77 12.31
C ILE A 156 -18.93 -0.23 13.31
N ASN A 157 -18.57 0.87 13.97
CA ASN A 157 -19.46 1.60 14.85
C ASN A 157 -20.33 2.60 14.06
N LYS A 158 -21.19 3.33 14.78
CA LYS A 158 -22.08 4.35 14.20
C LYS A 158 -21.37 5.47 13.43
N ASP A 159 -20.11 5.73 13.75
CA ASP A 159 -19.29 6.76 13.10
C ASP A 159 -18.48 6.20 11.91
N LEU A 160 -18.77 4.94 11.49
CA LEU A 160 -18.15 4.22 10.41
C LEU A 160 -16.66 3.88 10.62
N ASN A 161 -16.18 3.98 11.85
CA ASN A 161 -14.85 3.53 12.21
C ASN A 161 -14.87 2.05 12.57
N TRP A 162 -13.77 1.36 12.26
CA TRP A 162 -13.60 -0.01 12.72
C TRP A 162 -13.66 -0.10 14.26
N ASP A 163 -14.44 -1.04 14.74
CA ASP A 163 -14.65 -1.30 16.15
C ASP A 163 -14.94 -2.80 16.33
N PRO A 164 -14.07 -3.58 16.99
CA PRO A 164 -14.22 -5.02 17.12
C PRO A 164 -15.46 -5.45 17.91
N THR A 165 -16.07 -4.55 18.68
CA THR A 165 -17.27 -4.81 19.49
C THR A 165 -18.58 -4.51 18.77
N SER A 166 -18.50 -3.98 17.56
CA SER A 166 -19.65 -3.52 16.77
C SER A 166 -20.16 -4.57 15.79
N GLU A 167 -21.17 -4.24 15.00
CA GLU A 167 -21.79 -5.13 14.03
C GLU A 167 -20.90 -5.39 12.82
N ILE A 168 -20.97 -6.61 12.31
CA ILE A 168 -20.26 -7.03 11.09
C ILE A 168 -21.04 -6.53 9.87
N VAL A 169 -20.36 -5.85 8.96
CA VAL A 169 -20.90 -5.39 7.69
C VAL A 169 -20.03 -5.79 6.52
N ASN A 170 -20.62 -5.92 5.34
CA ASN A 170 -19.87 -6.09 4.11
C ASN A 170 -19.48 -4.73 3.52
N LYS A 171 -18.22 -4.54 3.17
CA LYS A 171 -17.69 -3.30 2.58
C LYS A 171 -17.08 -3.58 1.21
N THR A 172 -17.24 -2.61 0.33
CA THR A 172 -16.78 -2.68 -1.07
C THR A 172 -15.95 -1.46 -1.48
N ILE A 173 -15.78 -0.47 -0.59
CA ILE A 173 -15.04 0.76 -0.91
C ILE A 173 -14.08 1.12 0.21
N HIS A 174 -14.57 1.57 1.37
CA HIS A 174 -13.74 2.17 2.41
C HIS A 174 -14.24 1.83 3.81
N THR A 175 -13.29 1.60 4.72
CA THR A 175 -13.54 1.49 6.17
C THR A 175 -12.47 2.29 6.90
N LYS A 176 -12.90 3.17 7.77
CA LYS A 176 -11.99 3.96 8.61
C LYS A 176 -11.41 3.09 9.73
N ARG A 177 -10.14 3.33 10.04
CA ARG A 177 -9.49 2.77 11.23
C ARG A 177 -10.15 3.22 12.53
N SER A 178 -9.87 2.53 13.62
CA SER A 178 -10.38 2.89 14.97
C SER A 178 -9.76 4.18 15.52
N ILE A 179 -8.43 4.30 15.37
CA ILE A 179 -7.64 5.42 15.93
C ILE A 179 -6.54 5.82 14.96
N ASP A 180 -6.11 7.08 15.06
CA ASP A 180 -4.87 7.53 14.45
C ASP A 180 -3.69 7.16 15.37
N ALA A 181 -2.78 6.36 14.83
CA ALA A 181 -1.56 5.92 15.53
C ALA A 181 -0.29 6.27 14.74
N GLU A 182 -0.40 7.14 13.74
CA GLU A 182 0.72 7.66 12.95
C GLU A 182 1.73 8.39 13.84
N SER A 183 3.01 8.27 13.52
CA SER A 183 4.05 9.10 14.13
C SER A 183 3.96 10.54 13.63
N PRO A 184 4.47 11.53 14.39
CA PRO A 184 4.59 12.89 13.91
C PRO A 184 5.31 12.96 12.57
N ARG A 185 4.93 13.94 11.74
CA ARG A 185 5.55 14.14 10.42
C ARG A 185 7.07 14.24 10.53
N GLY A 186 7.76 13.55 9.63
CA GLY A 186 9.22 13.48 9.61
C GLY A 186 9.80 12.37 10.48
N GLU A 187 8.98 11.69 11.27
CA GLU A 187 9.36 10.50 12.02
C GLU A 187 8.95 9.21 11.31
N TRP A 188 9.60 8.10 11.66
CA TRP A 188 9.27 6.80 11.13
C TRP A 188 8.02 6.24 11.79
N THR A 189 7.02 5.88 10.99
CA THR A 189 5.84 5.12 11.42
C THR A 189 6.04 3.64 11.07
N ARG A 190 5.86 2.76 12.04
CA ARG A 190 5.91 1.32 11.82
C ARG A 190 4.56 0.82 11.34
N ILE A 191 4.58 0.07 10.25
CA ILE A 191 3.43 -0.64 9.69
C ILE A 191 3.67 -2.13 9.85
N ASP A 192 2.66 -2.84 10.36
CA ASP A 192 2.60 -4.30 10.36
C ASP A 192 1.28 -4.72 9.71
N LEU A 193 1.37 -5.51 8.65
CA LEU A 193 0.23 -6.11 7.95
C LEU A 193 0.27 -7.62 8.15
N TYR A 194 -0.73 -8.15 8.84
CA TYR A 194 -0.91 -9.59 8.98
C TYR A 194 -1.98 -10.07 8.02
N VAL A 195 -1.66 -11.08 7.21
CA VAL A 195 -2.58 -11.69 6.24
C VAL A 195 -2.60 -13.20 6.46
N LEU A 196 -3.79 -13.77 6.64
CA LEU A 196 -3.99 -15.20 6.85
C LEU A 196 -5.27 -15.65 6.13
N GLY A 197 -5.10 -16.34 5.00
CA GLY A 197 -6.20 -16.66 4.11
C GLY A 197 -6.92 -15.39 3.64
N ASP A 198 -8.22 -15.34 3.83
CA ASP A 198 -9.11 -14.24 3.49
C ASP A 198 -9.29 -13.19 4.61
N LYS A 199 -8.38 -13.21 5.59
CA LYS A 199 -8.39 -12.30 6.74
C LYS A 199 -7.13 -11.44 6.75
N ALA A 200 -7.26 -10.19 7.22
CA ALA A 200 -6.12 -9.33 7.45
C ALA A 200 -6.30 -8.46 8.69
N ILE A 201 -5.17 -8.02 9.26
CA ILE A 201 -5.13 -7.14 10.42
C ILE A 201 -4.13 -6.03 10.12
N HIS A 202 -4.59 -4.78 10.19
CA HIS A 202 -3.77 -3.58 10.04
C HIS A 202 -3.29 -3.09 11.40
N VAL A 203 -1.99 -2.88 11.52
CA VAL A 203 -1.35 -2.45 12.77
C VAL A 203 -0.43 -1.27 12.49
N THR A 204 -0.64 -0.17 13.18
CA THR A 204 0.19 1.05 13.08
C THR A 204 0.84 1.30 14.43
N ASN A 205 2.17 1.43 14.46
CA ASN A 205 2.97 1.63 15.67
C ASN A 205 2.60 0.66 16.81
N GLY A 206 2.37 -0.62 16.47
CA GLY A 206 2.04 -1.68 17.40
C GLY A 206 0.60 -1.70 17.90
N LYS A 207 -0.26 -0.80 17.44
CA LYS A 207 -1.70 -0.76 17.76
C LYS A 207 -2.50 -1.36 16.61
N VAL A 208 -3.38 -2.31 16.92
CA VAL A 208 -4.38 -2.80 15.95
C VAL A 208 -5.34 -1.67 15.66
N VAL A 209 -5.47 -1.32 14.40
CA VAL A 209 -6.33 -0.20 13.97
C VAL A 209 -7.50 -0.66 13.10
N LEU A 210 -7.39 -1.84 12.48
CA LEU A 210 -8.45 -2.44 11.67
C LEU A 210 -8.21 -3.93 11.49
N ALA A 211 -9.29 -4.70 11.43
CA ALA A 211 -9.28 -6.11 11.00
C ALA A 211 -10.44 -6.38 10.03
N LEU A 212 -10.20 -7.29 9.09
CA LEU A 212 -11.19 -7.73 8.13
C LEU A 212 -11.20 -9.24 7.98
N SER A 213 -12.30 -9.75 7.44
CA SER A 213 -12.48 -11.16 7.10
C SER A 213 -13.30 -11.33 5.82
N GLU A 214 -13.39 -12.56 5.35
CA GLU A 214 -14.15 -12.94 4.15
C GLU A 214 -13.85 -12.03 2.94
N ALA A 215 -12.56 -11.78 2.70
CA ALA A 215 -12.11 -11.04 1.52
C ALA A 215 -12.46 -11.82 0.25
N LYS A 216 -13.14 -11.16 -0.68
CA LYS A 216 -13.57 -11.74 -1.96
C LYS A 216 -13.25 -10.82 -3.12
N SER A 217 -12.92 -11.41 -4.28
CA SER A 217 -12.81 -10.68 -5.54
C SER A 217 -14.16 -10.12 -5.97
N LYS A 218 -14.17 -9.27 -6.99
CA LYS A 218 -15.40 -8.76 -7.59
C LYS A 218 -16.33 -9.87 -8.12
N ASN A 219 -15.79 -11.06 -8.42
CA ASN A 219 -16.56 -12.22 -8.88
C ASN A 219 -17.01 -13.14 -7.74
N GLY A 220 -16.74 -12.76 -6.46
CA GLY A 220 -17.13 -13.53 -5.28
C GLY A 220 -16.16 -14.65 -4.91
N GLU A 221 -15.02 -14.78 -5.58
CA GLU A 221 -13.98 -15.75 -5.26
C GLU A 221 -13.21 -15.33 -4.02
N ILE A 222 -12.82 -16.29 -3.18
CA ILE A 222 -12.06 -16.02 -1.97
C ILE A 222 -10.67 -15.47 -2.34
N LEU A 223 -10.32 -14.31 -1.78
CA LEU A 223 -8.98 -13.72 -1.87
C LEU A 223 -8.12 -14.24 -0.72
N ASN A 224 -7.21 -15.16 -1.02
CA ASN A 224 -6.33 -15.77 -0.01
C ASN A 224 -4.85 -15.72 -0.39
N SER A 225 -4.51 -15.10 -1.50
CA SER A 225 -3.14 -14.83 -1.96
C SER A 225 -3.15 -13.70 -2.98
N GLY A 226 -2.00 -13.12 -3.23
CA GLY A 226 -1.81 -12.13 -4.28
C GLY A 226 -0.46 -11.44 -4.19
N GLN A 227 -0.19 -10.60 -5.17
CA GLN A 227 0.98 -9.73 -5.16
C GLN A 227 0.82 -8.62 -4.12
N ILE A 228 1.94 -8.03 -3.73
CA ILE A 228 2.00 -6.80 -2.93
C ILE A 228 2.37 -5.66 -3.86
N GLN A 229 1.67 -4.53 -3.76
CA GLN A 229 1.97 -3.34 -4.55
C GLN A 229 2.10 -2.13 -3.62
N ILE A 230 3.18 -1.37 -3.78
CA ILE A 230 3.44 -0.12 -3.05
C ILE A 230 3.12 1.02 -4.00
N GLN A 231 2.37 2.01 -3.53
CA GLN A 231 1.96 3.14 -4.35
C GLN A 231 3.01 4.25 -4.41
N SER A 232 2.92 5.04 -5.48
CA SER A 232 3.34 6.43 -5.58
C SER A 232 2.11 7.25 -5.87
N GLU A 233 1.80 8.26 -5.04
CA GLU A 233 0.53 8.99 -5.12
C GLU A 233 0.66 10.48 -4.75
N GLY A 234 1.47 11.19 -5.50
CA GLY A 234 1.55 12.66 -5.41
C GLY A 234 2.30 13.20 -4.19
N ALA A 235 2.99 12.34 -3.43
CA ALA A 235 3.78 12.74 -2.28
C ALA A 235 5.06 11.93 -2.15
N GLU A 236 6.16 12.64 -1.86
CA GLU A 236 7.44 12.02 -1.57
C GLU A 236 7.39 11.24 -0.25
N CYS A 237 7.95 10.05 -0.25
CA CYS A 237 8.07 9.25 0.96
C CYS A 237 9.24 8.28 0.91
N PHE A 238 9.52 7.70 2.06
CA PHE A 238 10.61 6.75 2.27
C PHE A 238 10.10 5.51 2.99
N MET A 239 10.58 4.34 2.58
CA MET A 239 10.30 3.08 3.27
C MET A 239 11.61 2.32 3.50
N LYS A 240 11.73 1.65 4.63
CA LYS A 240 12.85 0.76 4.94
C LYS A 240 12.44 -0.41 5.81
N ASP A 241 13.38 -1.34 6.02
CA ASP A 241 13.15 -2.56 6.80
C ASP A 241 11.92 -3.33 6.30
N ILE A 242 11.74 -3.40 4.96
CA ILE A 242 10.61 -4.09 4.33
C ILE A 242 10.86 -5.60 4.42
N ASN A 243 10.28 -6.22 5.45
CA ASN A 243 10.51 -7.63 5.76
C ASN A 243 9.20 -8.40 5.75
N ILE A 244 9.24 -9.63 5.28
CA ILE A 244 8.11 -10.55 5.27
C ILE A 244 8.50 -11.89 5.88
N ARG A 245 7.55 -12.52 6.56
CA ARG A 245 7.68 -13.91 7.06
C ARG A 245 6.36 -14.65 6.92
N PRO A 246 6.39 -15.97 6.69
CA PRO A 246 5.18 -16.78 6.70
C PRO A 246 4.62 -16.88 8.14
N ILE A 247 3.29 -16.96 8.24
CA ILE A 247 2.59 -17.23 9.50
C ILE A 247 1.58 -18.37 9.31
N LYS A 248 1.30 -19.11 10.39
CA LYS A 248 0.27 -20.16 10.41
C LYS A 248 -0.93 -19.77 11.28
N LYS A 249 -0.79 -18.68 12.02
CA LYS A 249 -1.83 -18.10 12.89
C LYS A 249 -1.48 -16.67 13.21
N PHE A 250 -2.47 -15.86 13.53
CA PHE A 250 -2.24 -14.54 14.09
C PHE A 250 -1.61 -14.65 15.50
N PRO A 251 -0.67 -13.75 15.85
CA PRO A 251 -0.11 -13.72 17.19
C PRO A 251 -1.20 -13.45 18.24
N LYS A 252 -1.15 -14.16 19.38
CA LYS A 252 -2.15 -13.99 20.47
C LYS A 252 -2.28 -12.55 20.95
N LYS A 253 -1.17 -11.80 20.99
CA LYS A 253 -1.16 -10.37 21.38
C LYS A 253 -2.02 -9.53 20.45
N ILE A 254 -1.95 -9.79 19.13
CA ILE A 254 -2.74 -9.08 18.13
C ILE A 254 -4.22 -9.46 18.21
N LEU A 255 -4.52 -10.75 18.40
CA LEU A 255 -5.90 -11.23 18.49
C LEU A 255 -6.68 -10.67 19.69
N LYS A 256 -6.02 -10.33 20.78
CA LYS A 256 -6.68 -9.71 21.96
C LYS A 256 -7.37 -8.40 21.62
N ASP A 257 -6.88 -7.71 20.62
CA ASP A 257 -7.35 -6.37 20.22
C ASP A 257 -8.26 -6.43 18.99
N THR A 258 -8.54 -7.62 18.42
CA THR A 258 -9.33 -7.80 17.19
C THR A 258 -10.65 -8.53 17.38
N TYR A 259 -10.81 -9.34 18.44
CA TYR A 259 -11.98 -10.20 18.66
C TYR A 259 -12.34 -10.29 20.14
#